data_5ddce1c430894ee82819273cca0bb935
#
_entry.id   5ddce1c430894ee82819273cca0bb935
#
_cell.length_a   1.000
_cell.length_b   1.000
_cell.length_c   1.000
_cell.angle_alpha   90.00
_cell.angle_beta   90.00
_cell.angle_gamma   90.00
#
_symmetry.space_group_name_H-M   'P 1'
#
loop_
_entity.id
_entity.type
_entity.pdbx_description
1 polymer ?
#
loop_
_entity_poly.entity_id
_entity_poly.type
_entity_poly.pdbx_seq_one_letter_code
_entity_poly.pdbx_strand_id
1 'polypeptide(L)'
;MSERYVKNQQTKKYEKPKKNDLNFYVLAAAAFNLLLSLINMLVAVATEMGNGSIIVDRLTKLEVVQTIVKAFNYLRLGAFMVFLIILLVALVVTMLKVRKAGSLSNYFDEQSLKDDVTSSLVDTLSVNVMKEQAQIEVPDVEVKIENDTVKVKIEKLAGMYQIDNLRTDVSSAFKGKYSDYVVTTARVSDNETNFIFILEDVGSDKTFVPKCLEDLDVGSYNIKLQEGLTINFEQRPHLAIFGKTGSKKTTVLQAILLQLVVSQTPGLKPTQIYAIDGKDELRSIDFIFTRYASNPEKILEVTSEVIKEMTIRQKYKDGQVVKRGKMGLKASECGIEPLVLVCDEVSAVLAMMDSKQQKRFMEDVTQICMKGRSLGVYWILANQDPSTNVFPQSIRAQFATKILLGNANQDTQKMALGEYATISDVEDFRGYYVSDGLTKQPQKYYVPNIFKHGLNEIDAFKRASERRERYAKQK
;
A
#
# COMPACT_ATOMS: atom_id res chain seq x y z
N MET A 1 11.50 21.95 9.41
CA MET A 1 11.75 23.42 9.50
C MET A 1 11.39 24.01 8.16
N SER A 2 10.36 24.86 8.12
CA SER A 2 9.95 25.59 6.92
C SER A 2 11.11 26.38 6.34
N GLU A 3 11.28 26.36 5.02
CA GLU A 3 12.33 27.08 4.33
C GLU A 3 11.78 28.39 3.75
N ARG A 4 12.54 29.48 3.85
CA ARG A 4 12.18 30.76 3.27
C ARG A 4 12.75 30.89 1.87
N TYR A 5 11.89 31.07 0.87
CA TYR A 5 12.28 31.33 -0.51
C TYR A 5 12.29 32.83 -0.77
N VAL A 6 13.30 33.30 -1.46
CA VAL A 6 13.52 34.72 -1.77
C VAL A 6 13.20 34.95 -3.24
N LYS A 7 12.47 36.03 -3.53
CA LYS A 7 12.14 36.40 -4.91
C LYS A 7 13.39 36.93 -5.64
N ASN A 8 13.80 36.22 -6.69
CA ASN A 8 14.90 36.67 -7.54
C ASN A 8 14.43 37.88 -8.34
N GLN A 9 15.17 39.00 -8.24
CA GLN A 9 14.82 40.27 -8.91
C GLN A 9 14.91 40.19 -10.44
N GLN A 10 15.75 39.31 -10.98
CA GLN A 10 15.96 39.17 -12.44
C GLN A 10 14.92 38.22 -13.06
N THR A 11 14.67 37.06 -12.44
CA THR A 11 13.76 36.04 -12.97
C THR A 11 12.33 36.22 -12.52
N LYS A 12 12.06 37.04 -11.51
CA LYS A 12 10.76 37.19 -10.81
C LYS A 12 10.25 35.91 -10.17
N LYS A 13 11.07 34.87 -10.10
CA LYS A 13 10.75 33.60 -9.45
C LYS A 13 11.28 33.55 -8.01
N TYR A 14 10.63 32.76 -7.16
CA TYR A 14 11.12 32.49 -5.81
C TYR A 14 12.16 31.37 -5.86
N GLU A 15 13.34 31.65 -5.33
CA GLU A 15 14.46 30.72 -5.31
C GLU A 15 14.90 30.45 -3.86
N LYS A 16 15.35 29.24 -3.62
CA LYS A 16 15.90 28.86 -2.32
C LYS A 16 17.17 29.70 -2.07
N PRO A 17 17.28 30.38 -0.91
CA PRO A 17 18.52 31.11 -0.60
C PRO A 17 19.67 30.10 -0.56
N LYS A 18 20.80 30.47 -1.20
CA LYS A 18 22.01 29.63 -1.19
C LYS A 18 22.43 29.38 0.25
N LYS A 19 22.12 28.23 0.79
CA LYS A 19 22.64 27.75 2.08
C LYS A 19 24.11 27.35 1.86
N ASN A 20 24.97 27.65 2.83
CA ASN A 20 26.30 27.09 2.91
C ASN A 20 26.21 25.61 3.20
N ASP A 21 26.00 24.81 2.17
CA ASP A 21 25.91 23.37 2.27
C ASP A 21 27.29 22.73 2.48
N LEU A 22 27.35 21.55 3.07
CA LEU A 22 28.56 20.75 3.25
C LEU A 22 29.41 20.69 1.94
N ASN A 23 28.74 20.67 0.78
CA ASN A 23 29.34 20.70 -0.55
C ASN A 23 30.17 22.01 -0.79
N PHE A 24 29.72 23.16 -0.27
CA PHE A 24 30.48 24.40 -0.36
C PHE A 24 31.78 24.29 0.42
N TYR A 25 31.74 23.72 1.63
CA TYR A 25 32.98 23.55 2.41
C TYR A 25 33.93 22.53 1.79
N VAL A 26 33.40 21.46 1.17
CA VAL A 26 34.21 20.49 0.41
C VAL A 26 34.89 21.15 -0.78
N LEU A 27 34.13 21.93 -1.57
CA LEU A 27 34.70 22.68 -2.72
C LEU A 27 35.71 23.75 -2.29
N ALA A 28 35.41 24.48 -1.21
CA ALA A 28 36.31 25.48 -0.67
C ALA A 28 37.64 24.87 -0.16
N ALA A 29 37.56 23.75 0.55
CA ALA A 29 38.74 23.03 1.03
C ALA A 29 39.56 22.44 -0.13
N ALA A 30 38.89 21.92 -1.17
CA ALA A 30 39.57 21.44 -2.39
C ALA A 30 40.29 22.58 -3.14
N ALA A 31 39.62 23.73 -3.33
CA ALA A 31 40.22 24.90 -3.97
C ALA A 31 41.39 25.45 -3.17
N PHE A 32 41.29 25.48 -1.83
CA PHE A 32 42.40 25.93 -0.97
C PHE A 32 43.60 24.98 -1.06
N ASN A 33 43.39 23.65 -1.06
CA ASN A 33 44.47 22.67 -1.26
C ASN A 33 45.14 22.79 -2.64
N LEU A 34 44.34 23.06 -3.70
CA LEU A 34 44.85 23.28 -5.05
C LEU A 34 45.73 24.53 -5.10
N LEU A 35 45.30 25.65 -4.47
CA LEU A 35 46.06 26.89 -4.39
C LEU A 35 47.39 26.69 -3.68
N LEU A 36 47.39 26.00 -2.53
CA LEU A 36 48.62 25.68 -1.79
C LEU A 36 49.55 24.77 -2.60
N SER A 37 49.03 23.84 -3.39
CA SER A 37 49.84 23.00 -4.28
C SER A 37 50.48 23.81 -5.42
N LEU A 38 49.74 24.77 -5.97
CA LEU A 38 50.25 25.67 -7.02
C LEU A 38 51.38 26.57 -6.50
N ILE A 39 51.22 27.13 -5.30
CA ILE A 39 52.27 27.93 -4.64
C ILE A 39 53.50 27.08 -4.40
N ASN A 40 53.38 25.84 -3.90
CA ASN A 40 54.53 24.97 -3.73
C ASN A 40 55.22 24.60 -5.05
N MET A 41 54.48 24.40 -6.13
CA MET A 41 55.02 24.15 -7.46
C MET A 41 55.77 25.37 -7.97
N LEU A 42 55.25 26.58 -7.78
CA LEU A 42 55.93 27.82 -8.15
C LEU A 42 57.24 28.01 -7.36
N VAL A 43 57.25 27.71 -6.07
CA VAL A 43 58.45 27.75 -5.23
C VAL A 43 59.47 26.70 -5.71
N ALA A 44 59.06 25.49 -6.04
CA ALA A 44 59.92 24.43 -6.56
C ALA A 44 60.54 24.82 -7.92
N VAL A 45 59.72 25.34 -8.85
CA VAL A 45 60.18 25.82 -10.15
C VAL A 45 61.15 26.98 -9.98
N ALA A 46 60.87 27.94 -9.08
CA ALA A 46 61.75 29.04 -8.79
C ALA A 46 63.10 28.59 -8.21
N THR A 47 63.11 27.52 -7.38
CA THR A 47 64.37 26.95 -6.87
C THR A 47 65.14 26.17 -7.94
N GLU A 48 64.50 25.49 -8.87
CA GLU A 48 65.16 24.81 -10.01
C GLU A 48 65.68 25.78 -11.05
N MET A 49 64.90 26.80 -11.41
CA MET A 49 65.38 27.85 -12.35
C MET A 49 66.50 28.73 -11.78
N GLY A 50 66.61 28.76 -10.46
CA GLY A 50 67.61 29.54 -9.75
C GLY A 50 68.99 28.91 -9.65
N ASN A 51 69.19 27.69 -10.06
CA ASN A 51 70.44 26.93 -9.94
C ASN A 51 71.64 27.55 -10.76
N GLY A 52 71.45 28.67 -11.43
CA GLY A 52 72.50 29.43 -12.11
C GLY A 52 72.74 30.85 -11.56
N SER A 53 71.92 31.29 -10.58
CA SER A 53 72.02 32.60 -9.99
C SER A 53 72.53 32.57 -8.54
N ILE A 54 73.69 33.15 -8.27
CA ILE A 54 74.28 33.19 -6.92
C ILE A 54 73.33 33.81 -5.87
N ILE A 55 72.47 34.71 -6.29
CA ILE A 55 71.46 35.35 -5.41
C ILE A 55 70.37 34.40 -4.99
N VAL A 56 69.84 33.60 -5.91
CA VAL A 56 68.74 32.61 -5.63
C VAL A 56 69.26 31.44 -4.78
N ASP A 57 70.50 31.00 -5.04
CA ASP A 57 71.17 29.94 -4.25
C ASP A 57 71.44 30.39 -2.79
N ARG A 58 71.73 31.67 -2.59
CA ARG A 58 71.87 32.26 -1.24
C ARG A 58 70.53 32.45 -0.55
N LEU A 59 69.46 32.83 -1.26
CA LEU A 59 68.16 33.04 -0.69
C LEU A 59 67.49 31.69 -0.28
N THR A 60 67.69 30.65 -1.09
CA THR A 60 67.15 29.32 -0.78
C THR A 60 67.84 28.60 0.36
N LYS A 61 69.11 28.95 0.64
CA LYS A 61 69.89 28.42 1.77
C LYS A 61 69.69 29.21 3.07
N LEU A 62 68.99 30.32 3.07
CA LEU A 62 68.60 31.01 4.30
C LEU A 62 67.68 30.15 5.14
N GLU A 63 68.03 29.88 6.41
CA GLU A 63 67.19 29.07 7.35
C GLU A 63 65.78 29.57 7.42
N VAL A 64 65.54 30.89 7.28
CA VAL A 64 64.20 31.49 7.27
C VAL A 64 63.36 30.98 6.10
N VAL A 65 63.90 30.90 4.88
CA VAL A 65 63.21 30.44 3.68
C VAL A 65 62.83 28.95 3.80
N GLN A 66 63.79 28.14 4.29
CA GLN A 66 63.56 26.72 4.54
C GLN A 66 62.47 26.48 5.62
N THR A 67 62.45 27.31 6.65
CA THR A 67 61.46 27.25 7.73
C THR A 67 60.08 27.65 7.18
N ILE A 68 59.98 28.66 6.33
CA ILE A 68 58.73 29.07 5.66
C ILE A 68 58.21 27.94 4.76
N VAL A 69 59.06 27.31 3.96
CA VAL A 69 58.68 26.20 3.07
C VAL A 69 58.18 25.00 3.89
N LYS A 70 58.87 24.67 4.99
CA LYS A 70 58.43 23.62 5.91
C LYS A 70 57.08 23.96 6.55
N ALA A 71 56.87 25.16 7.04
CA ALA A 71 55.61 25.62 7.60
C ALA A 71 54.46 25.53 6.57
N PHE A 72 54.72 25.93 5.33
CA PHE A 72 53.74 25.79 4.22
C PHE A 72 53.39 24.33 3.90
N ASN A 73 54.36 23.42 3.93
CA ASN A 73 54.11 22.01 3.72
C ASN A 73 53.28 21.38 4.87
N TYR A 74 53.54 21.79 6.12
CA TYR A 74 52.71 21.36 7.26
C TYR A 74 51.30 21.91 7.16
N LEU A 75 51.12 23.19 6.75
CA LEU A 75 49.81 23.80 6.55
C LEU A 75 49.01 23.07 5.45
N ARG A 76 49.67 22.73 4.32
CA ARG A 76 49.09 21.96 3.24
C ARG A 76 48.67 20.57 3.70
N LEU A 77 49.52 19.86 4.44
CA LEU A 77 49.19 18.53 4.98
C LEU A 77 48.00 18.61 5.93
N GLY A 78 47.97 19.62 6.82
CA GLY A 78 46.85 19.86 7.72
C GLY A 78 45.55 20.16 6.96
N ALA A 79 45.59 21.01 5.94
CA ALA A 79 44.43 21.32 5.10
C ALA A 79 43.94 20.08 4.33
N PHE A 80 44.84 19.24 3.84
CA PHE A 80 44.50 17.98 3.17
C PHE A 80 43.83 16.97 4.15
N MET A 81 44.33 16.85 5.38
CA MET A 81 43.73 16.03 6.40
C MET A 81 42.32 16.50 6.77
N VAL A 82 42.11 17.82 6.92
CA VAL A 82 40.77 18.39 7.17
C VAL A 82 39.81 18.08 6.00
N PHE A 83 40.28 18.23 4.75
CA PHE A 83 39.52 17.88 3.57
C PHE A 83 39.10 16.42 3.58
N LEU A 84 40.02 15.48 3.89
CA LEU A 84 39.71 14.05 3.99
C LEU A 84 38.68 13.75 5.08
N ILE A 85 38.78 14.42 6.24
CA ILE A 85 37.79 14.26 7.33
C ILE A 85 36.40 14.74 6.88
N ILE A 86 36.33 15.93 6.23
CA ILE A 86 35.06 16.45 5.70
C ILE A 86 34.47 15.50 4.66
N LEU A 87 35.30 14.96 3.76
CA LEU A 87 34.87 13.98 2.74
C LEU A 87 34.35 12.70 3.39
N LEU A 88 35.06 12.18 4.40
CA LEU A 88 34.63 10.98 5.13
C LEU A 88 33.30 11.21 5.85
N VAL A 89 33.12 12.33 6.53
CA VAL A 89 31.87 12.69 7.20
C VAL A 89 30.73 12.79 6.18
N ALA A 90 30.95 13.44 5.03
CA ALA A 90 29.98 13.55 3.96
C ALA A 90 29.57 12.17 3.43
N LEU A 91 30.55 11.29 3.22
CA LEU A 91 30.31 9.90 2.76
C LEU A 91 29.50 9.09 3.78
N VAL A 92 29.86 9.15 5.06
CA VAL A 92 29.14 8.46 6.14
C VAL A 92 27.70 8.97 6.25
N VAL A 93 27.49 10.29 6.22
CA VAL A 93 26.15 10.90 6.26
C VAL A 93 25.31 10.44 5.06
N THR A 94 25.91 10.43 3.86
CA THR A 94 25.21 9.94 2.65
C THR A 94 24.90 8.46 2.75
N MET A 95 25.83 7.62 3.20
CA MET A 95 25.56 6.18 3.42
C MET A 95 24.43 5.94 4.41
N LEU A 96 24.36 6.71 5.50
CA LEU A 96 23.28 6.60 6.47
C LEU A 96 21.91 6.97 5.86
N LYS A 97 21.86 7.99 5.01
CA LYS A 97 20.65 8.39 4.27
C LYS A 97 20.24 7.30 3.27
N VAL A 98 21.17 6.77 2.48
CA VAL A 98 20.91 5.67 1.53
C VAL A 98 20.41 4.42 2.25
N ARG A 99 21.01 4.08 3.42
CA ARG A 99 20.55 2.96 4.22
C ARG A 99 19.11 3.13 4.71
N LYS A 100 18.68 4.36 5.04
CA LYS A 100 17.29 4.68 5.41
C LYS A 100 16.33 4.60 4.22
N ALA A 101 16.77 4.92 3.02
CA ALA A 101 15.99 4.82 1.78
C ALA A 101 15.96 3.39 1.21
N GLY A 102 16.75 2.45 1.76
CA GLY A 102 16.82 1.05 1.33
C GLY A 102 17.70 0.80 0.12
N SER A 103 17.83 1.74 -0.80
CA SER A 103 18.71 1.65 -1.99
C SER A 103 19.22 3.04 -2.42
N LEU A 104 20.29 3.05 -3.21
CA LEU A 104 20.84 4.28 -3.82
C LEU A 104 19.84 4.93 -4.79
N SER A 105 19.14 4.11 -5.61
CA SER A 105 18.12 4.60 -6.53
C SER A 105 17.00 5.27 -5.77
N ASN A 106 16.42 4.59 -4.76
CA ASN A 106 15.35 5.17 -3.95
C ASN A 106 15.75 6.48 -3.29
N TYR A 107 16.98 6.58 -2.79
CA TYR A 107 17.48 7.83 -2.20
C TYR A 107 17.47 8.99 -3.18
N PHE A 108 17.96 8.81 -4.41
CA PHE A 108 17.94 9.85 -5.43
C PHE A 108 16.51 10.16 -5.91
N ASP A 109 15.69 9.12 -6.09
CA ASP A 109 14.28 9.26 -6.45
C ASP A 109 13.49 10.03 -5.38
N GLU A 110 13.70 9.74 -4.09
CA GLU A 110 13.10 10.48 -2.97
C GLU A 110 13.50 11.96 -2.96
N GLN A 111 14.78 12.25 -3.24
CA GLN A 111 15.23 13.63 -3.33
C GLN A 111 14.66 14.37 -4.55
N SER A 112 14.63 13.72 -5.72
CA SER A 112 14.03 14.30 -6.93
C SER A 112 12.55 14.61 -6.73
N LEU A 113 11.78 13.66 -6.22
CA LEU A 113 10.36 13.84 -5.92
C LEU A 113 10.13 14.92 -4.85
N LYS A 114 10.98 14.99 -3.83
CA LYS A 114 10.93 16.07 -2.84
C LYS A 114 11.08 17.43 -3.49
N ASP A 115 12.07 17.58 -4.38
CA ASP A 115 12.33 18.85 -5.08
C ASP A 115 11.17 19.20 -6.03
N ASP A 116 10.58 18.20 -6.75
CA ASP A 116 9.45 18.40 -7.64
C ASP A 116 8.20 18.83 -6.87
N VAL A 117 7.87 18.16 -5.76
CA VAL A 117 6.73 18.53 -4.88
C VAL A 117 6.96 19.92 -4.28
N THR A 118 8.16 20.21 -3.81
CA THR A 118 8.48 21.53 -3.25
C THR A 118 8.34 22.61 -4.30
N SER A 119 8.78 22.38 -5.54
CA SER A 119 8.65 23.32 -6.65
C SER A 119 7.19 23.59 -7.00
N SER A 120 6.35 22.55 -7.05
CA SER A 120 4.90 22.67 -7.28
C SER A 120 4.25 23.52 -6.18
N LEU A 121 4.61 23.30 -4.92
CA LEU A 121 4.11 24.11 -3.79
C LEU A 121 4.58 25.57 -3.88
N VAL A 122 5.81 25.82 -4.27
CA VAL A 122 6.34 27.18 -4.47
C VAL A 122 5.55 27.90 -5.56
N ASP A 123 5.28 27.23 -6.68
CA ASP A 123 4.52 27.82 -7.78
C ASP A 123 3.10 28.18 -7.33
N THR A 124 2.41 27.30 -6.62
CA THR A 124 1.04 27.54 -6.11
C THR A 124 1.01 28.64 -5.04
N LEU A 125 1.93 28.60 -4.08
CA LEU A 125 2.05 29.63 -3.04
C LEU A 125 2.40 31.00 -3.63
N SER A 126 3.26 31.05 -4.66
CA SER A 126 3.66 32.28 -5.32
C SER A 126 2.52 32.99 -6.05
N VAL A 127 1.53 32.24 -6.55
CA VAL A 127 0.34 32.78 -7.22
C VAL A 127 -0.61 33.46 -6.22
N ASN A 128 -0.67 32.94 -5.00
CA ASN A 128 -1.62 33.35 -3.98
C ASN A 128 -1.10 34.44 -3.04
N VAL A 129 0.21 34.68 -3.03
CA VAL A 129 0.83 35.77 -2.26
C VAL A 129 0.66 37.07 -3.04
N MET A 130 0.22 38.15 -2.37
CA MET A 130 0.18 39.48 -2.96
C MET A 130 1.54 39.81 -3.60
N LYS A 131 1.53 40.33 -4.83
CA LYS A 131 2.69 40.54 -5.72
C LYS A 131 3.88 41.30 -5.14
N GLU A 132 3.79 41.78 -3.90
CA GLU A 132 4.77 42.63 -3.22
C GLU A 132 5.62 41.91 -2.15
N GLN A 133 5.33 40.66 -1.78
CA GLN A 133 6.14 39.97 -0.77
C GLN A 133 7.49 39.53 -1.35
N ALA A 134 8.58 39.94 -0.70
CA ALA A 134 9.94 39.56 -1.08
C ALA A 134 10.31 38.13 -0.71
N GLN A 135 9.56 37.50 0.20
CA GLN A 135 9.82 36.16 0.72
C GLN A 135 8.53 35.39 0.93
N ILE A 136 8.54 34.08 0.64
CA ILE A 136 7.47 33.15 0.96
C ILE A 136 8.06 32.05 1.86
N GLU A 137 7.24 31.60 2.80
CA GLU A 137 7.56 30.45 3.63
C GLU A 137 7.00 29.19 2.97
N VAL A 138 7.87 28.22 2.71
CA VAL A 138 7.52 26.94 2.06
C VAL A 138 7.60 25.83 3.10
N PRO A 139 6.60 24.97 3.21
CA PRO A 139 6.60 23.88 4.19
C PRO A 139 7.74 22.88 3.92
N ASP A 140 8.22 22.24 4.98
CA ASP A 140 9.14 21.11 4.80
C ASP A 140 8.40 19.91 4.19
N VAL A 141 9.01 19.29 3.20
CA VAL A 141 8.48 18.13 2.47
C VAL A 141 9.39 16.93 2.74
N GLU A 142 8.81 15.84 3.16
CA GLU A 142 9.49 14.56 3.32
C GLU A 142 8.84 13.55 2.36
N VAL A 143 9.65 12.90 1.51
CA VAL A 143 9.19 11.85 0.60
C VAL A 143 9.85 10.54 0.98
N LYS A 144 9.07 9.45 1.01
CA LYS A 144 9.54 8.08 1.23
C LYS A 144 8.93 7.14 0.22
N ILE A 145 9.76 6.29 -0.35
CA ILE A 145 9.35 5.23 -1.27
C ILE A 145 9.38 3.91 -0.51
N GLU A 146 8.21 3.27 -0.38
CA GLU A 146 8.02 1.99 0.32
C GLU A 146 7.34 1.01 -0.65
N ASN A 147 8.11 0.08 -1.25
CA ASN A 147 7.63 -0.86 -2.28
C ASN A 147 6.93 -0.10 -3.42
N ASP A 148 5.64 -0.38 -3.65
CA ASP A 148 4.82 0.20 -4.71
C ASP A 148 4.09 1.49 -4.28
N THR A 149 4.46 2.07 -3.13
CA THR A 149 3.83 3.28 -2.60
C THR A 149 4.84 4.39 -2.37
N VAL A 150 4.41 5.62 -2.59
CA VAL A 150 5.18 6.81 -2.24
C VAL A 150 4.41 7.61 -1.19
N LYS A 151 5.03 7.84 -0.05
CA LYS A 151 4.48 8.64 1.03
C LYS A 151 5.09 10.03 1.02
N VAL A 152 4.25 11.03 0.82
CA VAL A 152 4.61 12.45 0.88
C VAL A 152 4.05 13.05 2.16
N LYS A 153 4.90 13.69 2.96
CA LYS A 153 4.54 14.37 4.19
C LYS A 153 4.92 15.83 4.05
N ILE A 154 3.96 16.73 4.28
CA ILE A 154 4.10 18.18 4.15
C ILE A 154 3.80 18.82 5.49
N GLU A 155 4.71 19.64 6.02
CA GLU A 155 4.50 20.40 7.27
C GLU A 155 3.32 21.36 7.12
N LYS A 156 2.42 21.40 8.12
CA LYS A 156 1.27 22.29 8.12
C LYS A 156 1.67 23.65 8.68
N LEU A 157 1.72 24.64 7.82
CA LEU A 157 1.97 26.02 8.22
C LEU A 157 0.66 26.77 8.50
N ALA A 158 0.72 27.80 9.36
CA ALA A 158 -0.42 28.68 9.64
C ALA A 158 -0.88 29.39 8.34
N GLY A 159 -2.19 29.38 8.08
CA GLY A 159 -2.76 29.95 6.84
C GLY A 159 -2.64 29.06 5.61
N MET A 160 -2.17 27.83 5.74
CA MET A 160 -2.07 26.88 4.66
C MET A 160 -3.44 26.33 4.25
N TYR A 161 -3.58 26.06 2.94
CA TYR A 161 -4.81 25.62 2.28
C TYR A 161 -5.43 24.34 2.83
N GLN A 162 -6.65 24.10 2.37
CA GLN A 162 -7.33 22.82 2.60
C GLN A 162 -6.56 21.69 1.91
N ILE A 163 -6.65 20.50 2.47
CA ILE A 163 -5.93 19.30 2.02
C ILE A 163 -6.20 18.93 0.55
N ASP A 164 -7.39 19.27 0.03
CA ASP A 164 -7.78 18.98 -1.34
C ASP A 164 -7.00 19.79 -2.37
N ASN A 165 -6.66 21.05 -2.08
CA ASN A 165 -5.84 21.88 -2.95
C ASN A 165 -4.41 21.34 -3.02
N LEU A 166 -3.84 20.96 -1.87
CA LEU A 166 -2.52 20.33 -1.81
C LEU A 166 -2.45 18.99 -2.53
N ARG A 167 -3.57 18.26 -2.61
CA ARG A 167 -3.67 17.01 -3.38
C ARG A 167 -3.34 17.23 -4.85
N THR A 168 -3.86 18.31 -5.43
CA THR A 168 -3.58 18.66 -6.83
C THR A 168 -2.11 19.01 -7.03
N ASP A 169 -1.52 19.79 -6.12
CA ASP A 169 -0.10 20.17 -6.19
C ASP A 169 0.82 18.96 -6.08
N VAL A 170 0.55 18.06 -5.13
CA VAL A 170 1.29 16.80 -4.98
C VAL A 170 1.15 15.95 -6.24
N SER A 171 -0.08 15.76 -6.77
CA SER A 171 -0.30 14.96 -7.99
C SER A 171 0.43 15.53 -9.21
N SER A 172 0.47 16.87 -9.36
CA SER A 172 1.12 17.53 -10.50
C SER A 172 2.65 17.41 -10.50
N ALA A 173 3.25 17.14 -9.35
CA ALA A 173 4.69 16.95 -9.19
C ALA A 173 5.15 15.57 -9.67
N PHE A 174 4.24 14.58 -9.73
CA PHE A 174 4.59 13.22 -10.15
C PHE A 174 4.55 13.09 -11.67
N LYS A 175 5.74 13.10 -12.29
CA LYS A 175 5.93 13.09 -13.75
C LYS A 175 6.92 11.99 -14.17
N GLY A 176 7.02 11.72 -15.48
CA GLY A 176 7.97 10.77 -16.03
C GLY A 176 7.79 9.36 -15.48
N LYS A 177 8.80 8.81 -14.81
CA LYS A 177 8.78 7.48 -14.17
C LYS A 177 7.63 7.30 -13.16
N TYR A 178 7.15 8.38 -12.57
CA TYR A 178 6.10 8.38 -11.54
C TYR A 178 4.77 8.94 -12.04
N SER A 179 4.58 9.07 -13.37
CA SER A 179 3.33 9.58 -13.97
C SER A 179 2.09 8.77 -13.60
N ASP A 180 2.27 7.47 -13.37
CA ASP A 180 1.19 6.55 -13.04
C ASP A 180 0.89 6.47 -11.53
N TYR A 181 1.60 7.25 -10.71
CA TYR A 181 1.32 7.34 -9.28
C TYR A 181 0.21 8.34 -9.00
N VAL A 182 -0.84 7.89 -8.33
CA VAL A 182 -2.02 8.68 -7.99
C VAL A 182 -2.19 8.76 -6.48
N VAL A 183 -2.57 9.94 -5.97
CA VAL A 183 -2.89 10.11 -4.55
C VAL A 183 -4.11 9.29 -4.19
N THR A 184 -3.90 8.19 -3.48
CA THR A 184 -4.95 7.28 -3.00
C THR A 184 -5.45 7.67 -1.61
N THR A 185 -4.57 8.25 -0.79
CA THR A 185 -4.93 8.70 0.56
C THR A 185 -4.38 10.10 0.80
N ALA A 186 -5.23 11.00 1.33
CA ALA A 186 -4.84 12.30 1.83
C ALA A 186 -5.43 12.48 3.24
N ARG A 187 -4.57 12.73 4.24
CA ARG A 187 -4.99 12.90 5.65
C ARG A 187 -4.08 13.85 6.41
N VAL A 188 -4.56 14.37 7.52
CA VAL A 188 -3.74 15.06 8.52
C VAL A 188 -3.10 14.00 9.44
N SER A 189 -1.88 14.26 9.90
CA SER A 189 -1.22 13.40 10.90
C SER A 189 -1.95 13.45 12.25
N ASP A 190 -1.76 12.42 13.09
CA ASP A 190 -2.46 12.29 14.37
C ASP A 190 -2.14 13.45 15.36
N ASN A 191 -0.97 14.08 15.21
CA ASN A 191 -0.57 15.28 15.96
C ASN A 191 -0.93 16.60 15.26
N GLU A 192 -1.70 16.54 14.18
CA GLU A 192 -2.17 17.67 13.37
C GLU A 192 -1.10 18.60 12.80
N THR A 193 0.18 18.21 12.84
CA THR A 193 1.29 19.05 12.39
C THR A 193 1.65 18.86 10.93
N ASN A 194 1.15 17.81 10.26
CA ASN A 194 1.51 17.49 8.89
C ASN A 194 0.32 17.00 8.08
N PHE A 195 0.35 17.30 6.79
CA PHE A 195 -0.45 16.61 5.78
C PHE A 195 0.31 15.38 5.30
N ILE A 196 -0.37 14.25 5.14
CA ILE A 196 0.18 12.98 4.67
C ILE A 196 -0.59 12.56 3.42
N PHE A 197 0.14 12.37 2.32
CA PHE A 197 -0.37 11.85 1.05
C PHE A 197 0.30 10.50 0.80
N ILE A 198 -0.49 9.50 0.41
CA ILE A 198 -0.01 8.19 -0.04
C ILE A 198 -0.38 8.09 -1.51
N LEU A 199 0.63 7.84 -2.34
CA LEU A 199 0.46 7.63 -3.77
C LEU A 199 0.79 6.18 -4.09
N GLU A 200 -0.01 5.58 -4.97
CA GLU A 200 0.16 4.22 -5.45
C GLU A 200 0.29 4.21 -6.95
N ASP A 201 1.15 3.33 -7.46
CA ASP A 201 1.26 3.07 -8.88
C ASP A 201 -0.03 2.41 -9.41
N VAL A 202 -0.77 3.13 -10.24
CA VAL A 202 -2.01 2.66 -10.87
C VAL A 202 -1.78 2.08 -12.27
N GLY A 203 -0.57 2.17 -12.79
CA GLY A 203 -0.15 1.56 -14.06
C GLY A 203 0.28 0.10 -13.92
N SER A 204 0.67 -0.34 -12.71
CA SER A 204 1.09 -1.72 -12.49
C SER A 204 -0.10 -2.68 -12.53
N ASP A 205 0.03 -3.74 -13.33
CA ASP A 205 -0.97 -4.82 -13.37
C ASP A 205 -0.83 -5.72 -12.14
N LYS A 206 -1.81 -5.65 -11.22
CA LYS A 206 -1.88 -6.46 -10.00
C LYS A 206 -2.74 -7.72 -10.17
N THR A 207 -2.93 -8.18 -11.41
CA THR A 207 -3.68 -9.41 -11.69
C THR A 207 -2.98 -10.62 -11.07
N PHE A 208 -3.65 -11.30 -10.16
CA PHE A 208 -3.18 -12.59 -9.65
C PHE A 208 -3.36 -13.67 -10.70
N VAL A 209 -2.27 -14.32 -11.11
CA VAL A 209 -2.23 -15.36 -12.13
C VAL A 209 -1.64 -16.64 -11.54
N PRO A 210 -2.43 -17.47 -10.84
CA PRO A 210 -1.94 -18.73 -10.27
C PRO A 210 -1.56 -19.70 -11.39
N LYS A 211 -0.40 -20.36 -11.26
CA LYS A 211 0.11 -21.33 -12.24
C LYS A 211 -0.37 -22.75 -11.90
N CYS A 212 -0.55 -23.04 -10.62
CA CYS A 212 -0.97 -24.35 -10.12
C CYS A 212 -1.84 -24.19 -8.86
N LEU A 213 -2.37 -25.29 -8.33
CA LEU A 213 -3.19 -25.29 -7.12
C LEU A 213 -2.41 -24.86 -5.88
N GLU A 214 -1.11 -25.09 -5.86
CA GLU A 214 -0.21 -24.70 -4.75
C GLU A 214 -0.15 -23.18 -4.58
N ASP A 215 -0.19 -22.43 -5.66
CA ASP A 215 -0.19 -20.95 -5.64
C ASP A 215 -1.47 -20.36 -4.99
N LEU A 216 -2.52 -21.20 -4.91
CA LEU A 216 -3.80 -20.86 -4.29
C LEU A 216 -3.84 -21.16 -2.78
N ASP A 217 -2.82 -21.85 -2.24
CA ASP A 217 -2.75 -22.20 -0.81
C ASP A 217 -2.19 -21.01 0.00
N VAL A 218 -3.07 -20.21 0.54
CA VAL A 218 -2.73 -19.01 1.34
C VAL A 218 -3.03 -19.19 2.83
N GLY A 219 -3.39 -20.42 3.25
CA GLY A 219 -3.82 -20.73 4.61
C GLY A 219 -5.31 -20.51 4.83
N SER A 220 -5.93 -21.35 5.67
CA SER A 220 -7.38 -21.55 5.79
C SER A 220 -8.18 -20.27 6.09
N TYR A 221 -7.60 -19.27 6.72
CA TYR A 221 -8.28 -18.02 7.08
C TYR A 221 -8.00 -16.87 6.09
N ASN A 222 -7.25 -17.11 5.04
CA ASN A 222 -6.81 -16.08 4.11
C ASN A 222 -7.38 -16.28 2.71
N ILE A 223 -7.58 -15.17 2.00
CA ILE A 223 -7.94 -15.15 0.57
C ILE A 223 -7.06 -14.12 -0.11
N LYS A 224 -6.32 -14.52 -1.14
CA LYS A 224 -5.59 -13.63 -2.03
C LYS A 224 -6.52 -13.17 -3.14
N LEU A 225 -6.85 -11.89 -3.14
CA LEU A 225 -7.79 -11.29 -4.09
C LEU A 225 -7.08 -10.78 -5.35
N GLN A 226 -5.87 -10.26 -5.22
CA GLN A 226 -4.98 -9.84 -6.31
C GLN A 226 -3.53 -9.83 -5.81
N GLU A 227 -2.56 -9.52 -6.66
CA GLU A 227 -1.19 -9.31 -6.20
C GLU A 227 -1.13 -8.14 -5.20
N GLY A 228 -0.43 -8.37 -4.09
CA GLY A 228 -0.35 -7.39 -2.99
C GLY A 228 -1.60 -7.28 -2.10
N LEU A 229 -2.69 -8.00 -2.39
CA LEU A 229 -3.91 -7.97 -1.59
C LEU A 229 -4.32 -9.36 -1.12
N THR A 230 -4.00 -9.69 0.13
CA THR A 230 -4.50 -10.86 0.84
C THR A 230 -5.32 -10.39 2.04
N ILE A 231 -6.57 -10.82 2.13
CA ILE A 231 -7.45 -10.56 3.27
C ILE A 231 -7.39 -11.73 4.26
N ASN A 232 -7.45 -11.41 5.55
CA ASN A 232 -7.61 -12.41 6.61
C ASN A 232 -9.00 -12.27 7.21
N PHE A 233 -9.81 -13.32 7.17
CA PHE A 233 -11.20 -13.29 7.63
C PHE A 233 -11.39 -12.99 9.12
N GLU A 234 -10.43 -13.33 9.98
CA GLU A 234 -10.53 -12.98 11.39
C GLU A 234 -10.35 -11.49 11.66
N GLN A 235 -9.61 -10.80 10.78
CA GLN A 235 -9.42 -9.35 10.85
C GLN A 235 -10.49 -8.61 10.06
N ARG A 236 -10.86 -9.14 8.88
CA ARG A 236 -11.80 -8.54 7.92
C ARG A 236 -12.87 -9.54 7.56
N PRO A 237 -13.86 -9.71 8.45
CA PRO A 237 -14.94 -10.69 8.23
C PRO A 237 -15.81 -10.26 7.06
N HIS A 238 -16.35 -11.27 6.41
CA HIS A 238 -17.30 -11.15 5.31
C HIS A 238 -16.76 -10.40 4.09
N LEU A 239 -17.14 -10.87 2.92
CA LEU A 239 -16.73 -10.33 1.63
C LEU A 239 -17.96 -10.17 0.72
N ALA A 240 -18.16 -8.97 0.17
CA ALA A 240 -19.21 -8.73 -0.82
C ALA A 240 -18.59 -8.41 -2.19
N ILE A 241 -19.14 -9.02 -3.24
CA ILE A 241 -18.72 -8.83 -4.64
C ILE A 241 -19.93 -8.37 -5.42
N PHE A 242 -19.89 -7.13 -5.89
CA PHE A 242 -20.95 -6.53 -6.69
C PHE A 242 -20.51 -6.34 -8.14
N GLY A 243 -21.45 -6.32 -9.06
CA GLY A 243 -21.17 -6.01 -10.46
C GLY A 243 -22.24 -6.60 -11.39
N LYS A 244 -22.43 -5.96 -12.52
CA LYS A 244 -23.42 -6.37 -13.54
C LYS A 244 -23.09 -7.73 -14.15
N THR A 245 -24.05 -8.32 -14.88
CA THR A 245 -23.79 -9.50 -15.71
C THR A 245 -22.62 -9.24 -16.66
N GLY A 246 -21.71 -10.20 -16.79
CA GLY A 246 -20.50 -10.05 -17.62
C GLY A 246 -19.32 -9.38 -16.94
N SER A 247 -19.46 -8.82 -15.74
CA SER A 247 -18.37 -8.15 -15.01
C SER A 247 -17.34 -9.12 -14.38
N LYS A 248 -17.46 -10.44 -14.61
CA LYS A 248 -16.56 -11.48 -14.08
C LYS A 248 -16.71 -11.79 -12.59
N LYS A 249 -17.87 -11.53 -11.99
CA LYS A 249 -18.17 -11.97 -10.60
C LYS A 249 -17.94 -13.46 -10.40
N THR A 250 -18.47 -14.29 -11.28
CA THR A 250 -18.32 -15.75 -11.22
C THR A 250 -16.85 -16.17 -11.25
N THR A 251 -16.00 -15.48 -12.05
CA THR A 251 -14.55 -15.74 -12.08
C THR A 251 -13.89 -15.45 -10.74
N VAL A 252 -14.22 -14.31 -10.12
CA VAL A 252 -13.70 -13.96 -8.79
C VAL A 252 -14.18 -15.00 -7.76
N LEU A 253 -15.46 -15.38 -7.80
CA LEU A 253 -16.03 -16.37 -6.89
C LEU A 253 -15.36 -17.74 -7.07
N GLN A 254 -15.14 -18.20 -8.31
CA GLN A 254 -14.42 -19.45 -8.60
C GLN A 254 -12.98 -19.44 -8.06
N ALA A 255 -12.25 -18.33 -8.25
CA ALA A 255 -10.90 -18.19 -7.71
C ALA A 255 -10.88 -18.25 -6.18
N ILE A 256 -11.89 -17.70 -5.53
CA ILE A 256 -12.05 -17.76 -4.07
C ILE A 256 -12.42 -19.19 -3.63
N LEU A 257 -13.36 -19.83 -4.30
CA LEU A 257 -13.77 -21.22 -3.98
C LEU A 257 -12.59 -22.19 -4.08
N LEU A 258 -11.77 -22.09 -5.13
CA LEU A 258 -10.55 -22.89 -5.25
C LEU A 258 -9.61 -22.66 -4.06
N GLN A 259 -9.39 -21.42 -3.67
CA GLN A 259 -8.56 -21.10 -2.51
C GLN A 259 -9.14 -21.69 -1.21
N LEU A 260 -10.45 -21.60 -0.99
CA LEU A 260 -11.09 -22.19 0.19
C LEU A 260 -10.95 -23.71 0.25
N VAL A 261 -10.96 -24.38 -0.91
CA VAL A 261 -10.79 -25.85 -0.99
C VAL A 261 -9.33 -26.25 -0.77
N VAL A 262 -8.37 -25.50 -1.35
CA VAL A 262 -6.94 -25.84 -1.38
C VAL A 262 -6.24 -25.41 -0.11
N SER A 263 -6.62 -24.25 0.47
CA SER A 263 -5.91 -23.64 1.59
C SER A 263 -5.98 -24.46 2.85
N GLN A 264 -4.83 -24.69 3.44
CA GLN A 264 -4.65 -25.51 4.63
C GLN A 264 -3.83 -24.76 5.69
N THR A 265 -4.18 -25.01 6.94
CA THR A 265 -3.39 -24.53 8.08
C THR A 265 -3.10 -25.70 9.01
N PRO A 266 -1.81 -25.96 9.32
CA PRO A 266 -1.44 -27.04 10.23
C PRO A 266 -2.23 -26.95 11.56
N GLY A 267 -2.81 -28.04 12.00
CA GLY A 267 -3.61 -28.07 13.22
C GLY A 267 -5.11 -27.84 13.03
N LEU A 268 -5.56 -27.28 11.91
CA LEU A 268 -6.99 -27.08 11.61
C LEU A 268 -7.54 -28.17 10.68
N LYS A 269 -8.84 -28.44 10.78
CA LYS A 269 -9.56 -29.21 9.77
C LYS A 269 -9.73 -28.38 8.49
N PRO A 270 -10.03 -29.02 7.35
CA PRO A 270 -10.35 -28.29 6.12
C PRO A 270 -11.52 -27.33 6.32
N THR A 271 -11.48 -26.20 5.58
CA THR A 271 -12.57 -25.21 5.57
C THR A 271 -13.91 -25.87 5.19
N GLN A 272 -14.95 -25.64 5.99
CA GLN A 272 -16.32 -26.03 5.65
C GLN A 272 -16.92 -24.98 4.72
N ILE A 273 -17.43 -25.41 3.56
CA ILE A 273 -17.99 -24.51 2.55
C ILE A 273 -19.46 -24.86 2.36
N TYR A 274 -20.33 -23.93 2.70
CA TYR A 274 -21.78 -24.01 2.51
C TYR A 274 -22.16 -23.09 1.36
N ALA A 275 -22.90 -23.60 0.36
CA ALA A 275 -23.26 -22.82 -0.82
C ALA A 275 -24.76 -22.63 -0.93
N ILE A 276 -25.17 -21.39 -1.20
CA ILE A 276 -26.49 -20.96 -1.61
C ILE A 276 -26.38 -20.41 -3.01
N ASP A 277 -27.08 -21.05 -3.96
CA ASP A 277 -26.95 -20.75 -5.38
C ASP A 277 -28.31 -20.38 -5.98
N GLY A 278 -28.52 -19.08 -6.16
CA GLY A 278 -29.77 -18.56 -6.69
C GLY A 278 -29.97 -18.77 -8.20
N LYS A 279 -28.94 -19.18 -8.93
CA LYS A 279 -28.96 -19.33 -10.39
C LYS A 279 -28.53 -20.71 -10.89
N ASP A 280 -28.20 -21.63 -10.01
CA ASP A 280 -27.64 -22.95 -10.33
C ASP A 280 -26.30 -22.91 -11.13
N GLU A 281 -25.53 -21.79 -11.02
CA GLU A 281 -24.25 -21.62 -11.71
C GLU A 281 -23.12 -22.45 -11.07
N LEU A 282 -23.24 -22.80 -9.78
CA LEU A 282 -22.26 -23.57 -9.01
C LEU A 282 -22.56 -25.08 -8.97
N ARG A 283 -23.68 -25.53 -9.55
CA ARG A 283 -24.12 -26.92 -9.50
C ARG A 283 -23.08 -27.90 -10.05
N SER A 284 -22.34 -27.52 -11.08
CA SER A 284 -21.31 -28.37 -11.71
C SER A 284 -20.13 -28.69 -10.80
N ILE A 285 -19.96 -27.95 -9.69
CA ILE A 285 -18.90 -28.10 -8.69
C ILE A 285 -19.47 -28.38 -7.28
N ASP A 286 -20.70 -28.89 -7.19
CA ASP A 286 -21.39 -29.14 -5.91
C ASP A 286 -20.60 -30.07 -4.97
N PHE A 287 -19.79 -30.96 -5.53
CA PHE A 287 -18.91 -31.90 -4.79
C PHE A 287 -17.83 -31.22 -3.90
N ILE A 288 -17.55 -29.91 -4.10
CA ILE A 288 -16.63 -29.20 -3.21
C ILE A 288 -17.31 -28.68 -1.94
N PHE A 289 -18.64 -28.60 -1.91
CA PHE A 289 -19.39 -28.02 -0.82
C PHE A 289 -19.72 -29.03 0.28
N THR A 290 -19.68 -28.60 1.52
CA THR A 290 -20.20 -29.36 2.66
C THR A 290 -21.74 -29.48 2.58
N ARG A 291 -22.38 -28.40 2.10
CA ARG A 291 -23.81 -28.31 1.79
C ARG A 291 -24.01 -27.42 0.57
N TYR A 292 -24.94 -27.83 -0.29
CA TYR A 292 -25.38 -27.09 -1.47
C TYR A 292 -26.89 -26.93 -1.47
N ALA A 293 -27.39 -25.71 -1.72
CA ALA A 293 -28.79 -25.40 -1.78
C ALA A 293 -29.13 -24.41 -2.88
N SER A 294 -30.15 -24.72 -3.70
CA SER A 294 -30.65 -23.86 -4.77
C SER A 294 -32.17 -23.69 -4.78
N ASN A 295 -32.88 -24.20 -3.77
CA ASN A 295 -34.31 -23.99 -3.59
C ASN A 295 -34.62 -23.45 -2.18
N PRO A 296 -35.74 -22.75 -1.97
CA PRO A 296 -36.06 -22.05 -0.73
C PRO A 296 -35.97 -22.90 0.54
N GLU A 297 -36.51 -24.14 0.51
CA GLU A 297 -36.54 -25.02 1.66
C GLU A 297 -35.12 -25.41 2.09
N LYS A 298 -34.30 -25.88 1.14
CA LYS A 298 -32.91 -26.28 1.40
C LYS A 298 -32.05 -25.08 1.79
N ILE A 299 -32.31 -23.89 1.23
CA ILE A 299 -31.60 -22.67 1.61
C ILE A 299 -31.84 -22.34 3.09
N LEU A 300 -33.08 -22.42 3.55
CA LEU A 300 -33.41 -22.21 4.96
C LEU A 300 -32.88 -23.32 5.88
N GLU A 301 -32.77 -24.56 5.39
CA GLU A 301 -32.07 -25.62 6.11
C GLU A 301 -30.60 -25.30 6.28
N VAL A 302 -29.90 -24.89 5.21
CA VAL A 302 -28.50 -24.54 5.22
C VAL A 302 -28.22 -23.38 6.19
N THR A 303 -28.99 -22.29 6.14
CA THR A 303 -28.81 -21.18 7.09
C THR A 303 -29.04 -21.60 8.52
N SER A 304 -30.05 -22.41 8.77
CA SER A 304 -30.33 -22.96 10.10
C SER A 304 -29.21 -23.88 10.60
N GLU A 305 -28.59 -24.70 9.73
CA GLU A 305 -27.44 -25.52 10.08
C GLU A 305 -26.25 -24.66 10.48
N VAL A 306 -25.96 -23.58 9.74
CA VAL A 306 -24.90 -22.63 10.09
C VAL A 306 -25.13 -22.00 11.47
N ILE A 307 -26.39 -21.61 11.79
CA ILE A 307 -26.73 -21.05 13.12
C ILE A 307 -26.54 -22.10 14.23
N LYS A 308 -26.93 -23.37 13.99
CA LYS A 308 -26.67 -24.46 14.94
C LYS A 308 -25.19 -24.67 15.16
N GLU A 309 -24.39 -24.67 14.09
CA GLU A 309 -22.95 -24.82 14.17
C GLU A 309 -22.33 -23.65 14.94
N MET A 310 -22.79 -22.43 14.72
CA MET A 310 -22.35 -21.27 15.50
C MET A 310 -22.59 -21.46 17.01
N THR A 311 -23.71 -22.06 17.38
CA THR A 311 -24.03 -22.33 18.79
C THR A 311 -23.08 -23.38 19.40
N ILE A 312 -22.74 -24.43 18.63
CA ILE A 312 -21.78 -25.46 19.04
C ILE A 312 -20.38 -24.85 19.21
N ARG A 313 -19.93 -24.02 18.25
CA ARG A 313 -18.64 -23.33 18.26
C ARG A 313 -18.54 -22.34 19.43
N GLN A 314 -19.63 -21.64 19.76
CA GLN A 314 -19.66 -20.74 20.91
C GLN A 314 -19.38 -21.51 22.21
N LYS A 315 -20.11 -22.61 22.46
CA LYS A 315 -19.91 -23.44 23.66
C LYS A 315 -18.46 -23.96 23.75
N TYR A 316 -17.93 -24.45 22.63
CA TYR A 316 -16.55 -24.94 22.58
C TYR A 316 -15.55 -23.84 22.88
N LYS A 317 -15.71 -22.67 22.28
CA LYS A 317 -14.85 -21.51 22.48
C LYS A 317 -14.90 -21.01 23.94
N ASP A 318 -16.09 -20.95 24.54
CA ASP A 318 -16.24 -20.58 25.93
C ASP A 318 -15.45 -21.53 26.86
N GLY A 319 -15.49 -22.83 26.57
CA GLY A 319 -14.67 -23.83 27.26
C GLY A 319 -13.16 -23.56 27.10
N GLN A 320 -12.70 -23.15 25.90
CA GLN A 320 -11.30 -22.81 25.67
C GLN A 320 -10.89 -21.53 26.40
N VAL A 321 -11.76 -20.52 26.45
CA VAL A 321 -11.54 -19.29 27.20
C VAL A 321 -11.33 -19.58 28.68
N VAL A 322 -12.22 -20.38 29.28
CA VAL A 322 -12.10 -20.80 30.70
C VAL A 322 -10.82 -21.60 30.92
N LYS A 323 -10.55 -22.61 30.07
CA LYS A 323 -9.36 -23.47 30.21
C LYS A 323 -8.05 -22.69 30.11
N ARG A 324 -7.98 -21.68 29.27
CA ARG A 324 -6.75 -20.88 29.04
C ARG A 324 -6.66 -19.63 29.90
N GLY A 325 -7.75 -19.28 30.61
CA GLY A 325 -7.80 -18.05 31.44
C GLY A 325 -7.61 -16.76 30.62
N LYS A 326 -7.90 -16.77 29.30
CA LYS A 326 -7.65 -15.66 28.38
C LYS A 326 -8.93 -15.31 27.62
N MET A 327 -9.41 -14.09 27.74
CA MET A 327 -10.53 -13.56 26.96
C MET A 327 -10.08 -13.14 25.56
N GLY A 328 -11.03 -13.01 24.63
CA GLY A 328 -10.78 -12.50 23.28
C GLY A 328 -10.00 -13.43 22.36
N LEU A 329 -10.00 -14.75 22.64
CA LEU A 329 -9.40 -15.76 21.76
C LEU A 329 -10.02 -15.71 20.37
N LYS A 330 -9.19 -15.81 19.33
CA LYS A 330 -9.64 -15.99 17.96
C LYS A 330 -10.10 -17.42 17.73
N ALA A 331 -10.90 -17.66 16.69
CA ALA A 331 -11.34 -18.99 16.31
C ALA A 331 -10.14 -19.91 15.97
N SER A 332 -9.18 -19.39 15.21
CA SER A 332 -7.93 -20.09 14.86
C SER A 332 -7.11 -20.49 16.09
N GLU A 333 -7.02 -19.62 17.10
CA GLU A 333 -6.33 -19.90 18.35
C GLU A 333 -7.01 -21.02 19.14
N CYS A 334 -8.32 -21.18 18.97
CA CYS A 334 -9.09 -22.27 19.59
C CYS A 334 -9.05 -23.58 18.78
N GLY A 335 -8.36 -23.62 17.64
CA GLY A 335 -8.32 -24.80 16.76
C GLY A 335 -9.64 -25.02 15.99
N ILE A 336 -10.45 -23.98 15.83
CA ILE A 336 -11.70 -24.03 15.05
C ILE A 336 -11.34 -23.74 13.59
N GLU A 337 -11.77 -24.61 12.67
CA GLU A 337 -11.65 -24.37 11.22
C GLU A 337 -12.63 -23.30 10.73
N PRO A 338 -12.33 -22.59 9.62
CA PRO A 338 -13.30 -21.68 9.02
C PRO A 338 -14.54 -22.42 8.51
N LEU A 339 -15.70 -21.79 8.67
CA LEU A 339 -16.92 -22.11 7.96
C LEU A 339 -17.29 -20.91 7.09
N VAL A 340 -17.41 -21.12 5.79
CA VAL A 340 -17.71 -20.07 4.84
C VAL A 340 -19.05 -20.36 4.17
N LEU A 341 -20.03 -19.48 4.42
CA LEU A 341 -21.27 -19.44 3.68
C LEU A 341 -21.05 -18.62 2.41
N VAL A 342 -21.19 -19.25 1.26
CA VAL A 342 -21.08 -18.60 -0.05
C VAL A 342 -22.48 -18.45 -0.62
N CYS A 343 -22.84 -17.25 -1.02
CA CYS A 343 -24.13 -17.01 -1.66
C CYS A 343 -23.92 -16.34 -3.02
N ASP A 344 -24.34 -17.01 -4.08
CA ASP A 344 -24.39 -16.44 -5.41
C ASP A 344 -25.81 -15.93 -5.72
N GLU A 345 -25.90 -14.64 -6.04
CA GLU A 345 -27.10 -13.90 -6.42
C GLU A 345 -28.24 -13.94 -5.40
N VAL A 346 -28.05 -13.29 -4.25
CA VAL A 346 -29.10 -13.17 -3.20
C VAL A 346 -30.42 -12.58 -3.73
N SER A 347 -30.34 -11.68 -4.71
CA SER A 347 -31.56 -11.15 -5.36
C SER A 347 -32.42 -12.26 -5.96
N ALA A 348 -31.80 -13.24 -6.60
CA ALA A 348 -32.52 -14.42 -7.14
C ALA A 348 -33.05 -15.31 -6.03
N VAL A 349 -32.26 -15.52 -4.97
CA VAL A 349 -32.68 -16.27 -3.77
C VAL A 349 -33.93 -15.66 -3.16
N LEU A 350 -33.95 -14.35 -2.93
CA LEU A 350 -35.11 -13.67 -2.35
C LEU A 350 -36.33 -13.71 -3.28
N ALA A 351 -36.12 -13.61 -4.60
CA ALA A 351 -37.22 -13.70 -5.56
C ALA A 351 -37.92 -15.09 -5.59
N MET A 352 -37.22 -16.15 -5.19
CA MET A 352 -37.82 -17.51 -5.10
C MET A 352 -38.60 -17.74 -3.80
N MET A 353 -38.46 -16.89 -2.80
CA MET A 353 -38.99 -17.04 -1.46
C MET A 353 -40.28 -16.26 -1.25
N ASP A 354 -41.21 -16.82 -0.48
CA ASP A 354 -42.33 -16.03 0.06
C ASP A 354 -41.87 -15.06 1.16
N SER A 355 -42.71 -14.13 1.57
CA SER A 355 -42.37 -13.09 2.55
C SER A 355 -41.93 -13.64 3.91
N LYS A 356 -42.47 -14.80 4.35
CA LYS A 356 -42.09 -15.45 5.60
C LYS A 356 -40.70 -16.08 5.49
N GLN A 357 -40.44 -16.74 4.38
CA GLN A 357 -39.16 -17.35 4.04
C GLN A 357 -38.06 -16.28 3.91
N GLN A 358 -38.33 -15.16 3.20
CA GLN A 358 -37.45 -14.03 3.08
C GLN A 358 -37.06 -13.45 4.44
N LYS A 359 -38.05 -13.23 5.30
CA LYS A 359 -37.85 -12.71 6.66
C LYS A 359 -36.93 -13.63 7.46
N ARG A 360 -37.19 -14.94 7.45
CA ARG A 360 -36.39 -15.94 8.17
C ARG A 360 -34.94 -15.98 7.62
N PHE A 361 -34.79 -16.02 6.30
CA PHE A 361 -33.47 -15.98 5.67
C PHE A 361 -32.67 -14.74 6.10
N MET A 362 -33.30 -13.56 6.07
CA MET A 362 -32.66 -12.31 6.47
C MET A 362 -32.29 -12.26 7.95
N GLU A 363 -33.12 -12.86 8.82
CA GLU A 363 -32.80 -13.00 10.25
C GLU A 363 -31.57 -13.90 10.46
N ASP A 364 -31.50 -15.05 9.78
CA ASP A 364 -30.39 -15.99 9.87
C ASP A 364 -29.07 -15.36 9.39
N VAL A 365 -29.05 -14.75 8.19
CA VAL A 365 -27.84 -14.12 7.65
C VAL A 365 -27.41 -12.91 8.46
N THR A 366 -28.35 -12.18 9.08
CA THR A 366 -28.03 -11.11 10.02
C THR A 366 -27.29 -11.64 11.24
N GLN A 367 -27.74 -12.75 11.82
CA GLN A 367 -27.03 -13.37 12.94
C GLN A 367 -25.64 -13.85 12.54
N ILE A 368 -25.51 -14.46 11.36
CA ILE A 368 -24.21 -14.91 10.81
C ILE A 368 -23.25 -13.72 10.70
N CYS A 369 -23.69 -12.61 10.13
CA CYS A 369 -22.87 -11.41 10.00
C CYS A 369 -22.45 -10.82 11.36
N MET A 370 -23.37 -10.72 12.31
CA MET A 370 -23.10 -10.05 13.58
C MET A 370 -22.24 -10.88 14.55
N LYS A 371 -22.37 -12.22 14.53
CA LYS A 371 -21.76 -13.10 15.52
C LYS A 371 -20.68 -14.02 14.93
N GLY A 372 -20.69 -14.24 13.62
CA GLY A 372 -19.86 -15.24 12.94
C GLY A 372 -18.37 -15.03 13.09
N ARG A 373 -17.90 -13.78 13.02
CA ARG A 373 -16.45 -13.44 13.08
C ARG A 373 -15.73 -14.15 14.22
N SER A 374 -16.25 -14.04 15.43
CA SER A 374 -15.60 -14.59 16.61
C SER A 374 -15.62 -16.12 16.67
N LEU A 375 -16.47 -16.77 15.85
CA LEU A 375 -16.71 -18.20 15.80
C LEU A 375 -16.09 -18.87 14.55
N GLY A 376 -15.36 -18.10 13.74
CA GLY A 376 -14.79 -18.59 12.51
C GLY A 376 -15.82 -18.84 11.40
N VAL A 377 -16.95 -18.12 11.43
CA VAL A 377 -18.03 -18.22 10.44
C VAL A 377 -18.09 -16.94 9.63
N TYR A 378 -18.00 -17.08 8.31
CA TYR A 378 -17.89 -15.95 7.39
C TYR A 378 -18.89 -16.07 6.26
N TRP A 379 -19.31 -14.95 5.71
CA TRP A 379 -20.19 -14.89 4.55
C TRP A 379 -19.48 -14.25 3.37
N ILE A 380 -19.48 -14.92 2.23
CA ILE A 380 -19.08 -14.41 0.93
C ILE A 380 -20.33 -14.26 0.09
N LEU A 381 -20.58 -13.05 -0.36
CA LEU A 381 -21.74 -12.67 -1.12
C LEU A 381 -21.33 -12.22 -2.51
N ALA A 382 -21.91 -12.80 -3.55
CA ALA A 382 -21.90 -12.25 -4.90
C ALA A 382 -23.30 -11.79 -5.28
N ASN A 383 -23.45 -10.53 -5.76
CA ASN A 383 -24.75 -10.01 -6.16
C ASN A 383 -24.60 -8.96 -7.28
N GLN A 384 -25.62 -8.82 -8.13
CA GLN A 384 -25.59 -7.80 -9.19
C GLN A 384 -25.93 -6.41 -8.63
N ASP A 385 -26.89 -6.34 -7.73
CA ASP A 385 -27.43 -5.10 -7.19
C ASP A 385 -27.02 -4.91 -5.71
N PRO A 386 -26.28 -3.83 -5.37
CA PRO A 386 -25.95 -3.51 -3.99
C PRO A 386 -27.08 -2.77 -3.26
N SER A 387 -28.30 -2.65 -3.83
CA SER A 387 -29.34 -1.78 -3.32
C SER A 387 -29.85 -2.15 -1.92
N THR A 388 -30.43 -1.16 -1.26
CA THR A 388 -31.03 -1.30 0.08
C THR A 388 -32.24 -2.22 0.10
N ASN A 389 -32.91 -2.41 -1.05
CA ASN A 389 -34.04 -3.30 -1.18
C ASN A 389 -33.63 -4.79 -1.00
N VAL A 390 -32.39 -5.12 -1.35
CA VAL A 390 -31.85 -6.48 -1.19
C VAL A 390 -31.15 -6.60 0.15
N PHE A 391 -30.34 -5.60 0.53
CA PHE A 391 -29.55 -5.62 1.75
C PHE A 391 -29.72 -4.33 2.59
N PRO A 392 -30.33 -4.43 3.78
CA PRO A 392 -30.32 -3.32 4.74
C PRO A 392 -28.91 -2.81 5.01
N GLN A 393 -28.78 -1.52 5.26
CA GLN A 393 -27.48 -0.88 5.54
C GLN A 393 -26.72 -1.56 6.68
N SER A 394 -27.45 -2.04 7.71
CA SER A 394 -26.88 -2.76 8.85
C SER A 394 -26.11 -4.03 8.46
N ILE A 395 -26.62 -4.78 7.46
CA ILE A 395 -25.95 -5.97 6.93
C ILE A 395 -24.78 -5.58 6.04
N ARG A 396 -24.97 -4.60 5.13
CA ARG A 396 -23.89 -4.13 4.24
C ARG A 396 -22.69 -3.60 5.02
N ALA A 397 -22.91 -2.99 6.18
CA ALA A 397 -21.86 -2.51 7.07
C ALA A 397 -21.03 -3.63 7.72
N GLN A 398 -21.51 -4.88 7.72
CA GLN A 398 -20.77 -6.02 8.28
C GLN A 398 -19.72 -6.60 7.31
N PHE A 399 -19.84 -6.31 6.01
CA PHE A 399 -18.84 -6.74 5.04
C PHE A 399 -17.61 -5.85 5.13
N ALA A 400 -16.56 -6.35 5.76
CA ALA A 400 -15.31 -5.62 5.93
C ALA A 400 -14.56 -5.40 4.60
N THR A 401 -14.77 -6.28 3.61
CA THR A 401 -14.23 -6.12 2.26
C THR A 401 -15.37 -6.13 1.24
N LYS A 402 -15.38 -5.11 0.36
CA LYS A 402 -16.37 -4.97 -0.70
C LYS A 402 -15.66 -4.72 -2.01
N ILE A 403 -16.10 -5.43 -3.06
CA ILE A 403 -15.57 -5.32 -4.43
C ILE A 403 -16.71 -4.89 -5.34
N LEU A 404 -16.50 -3.91 -6.17
CA LEU A 404 -17.40 -3.50 -7.26
C LEU A 404 -16.69 -3.70 -8.59
N LEU A 405 -17.22 -4.59 -9.43
CA LEU A 405 -16.65 -4.97 -10.72
C LEU A 405 -17.30 -4.22 -11.88
N GLY A 406 -16.45 -3.78 -12.81
CA GLY A 406 -16.88 -3.04 -13.99
C GLY A 406 -17.36 -1.62 -13.67
N ASN A 407 -17.90 -0.96 -14.69
CA ASN A 407 -18.38 0.39 -14.59
C ASN A 407 -19.80 0.45 -14.01
N ALA A 408 -20.02 1.35 -13.09
CA ALA A 408 -21.28 1.55 -12.41
C ALA A 408 -21.58 3.04 -12.27
N ASN A 409 -22.87 3.40 -12.19
CA ASN A 409 -23.27 4.77 -11.89
C ASN A 409 -22.89 5.14 -10.43
N GLN A 410 -22.91 6.43 -10.15
CA GLN A 410 -22.48 6.98 -8.87
C GLN A 410 -23.28 6.44 -7.67
N ASP A 411 -24.58 6.22 -7.83
CA ASP A 411 -25.42 5.67 -6.77
C ASP A 411 -25.05 4.22 -6.46
N THR A 412 -24.83 3.39 -7.47
CA THR A 412 -24.35 2.02 -7.31
C THR A 412 -22.96 1.99 -6.65
N GLN A 413 -22.06 2.90 -7.03
CA GLN A 413 -20.75 3.03 -6.41
C GLN A 413 -20.86 3.33 -4.91
N LYS A 414 -21.70 4.30 -4.54
CA LYS A 414 -21.95 4.65 -3.13
C LYS A 414 -22.59 3.50 -2.36
N MET A 415 -23.55 2.80 -2.95
CA MET A 415 -24.22 1.66 -2.31
C MET A 415 -23.27 0.47 -2.10
N ALA A 416 -22.40 0.18 -3.07
CA ALA A 416 -21.45 -0.93 -3.00
C ALA A 416 -20.24 -0.64 -2.09
N LEU A 417 -19.61 0.51 -2.26
CA LEU A 417 -18.31 0.84 -1.66
C LEU A 417 -18.41 1.83 -0.48
N GLY A 418 -19.52 2.54 -0.33
CA GLY A 418 -19.73 3.58 0.67
C GLY A 418 -19.65 5.00 0.08
N GLU A 419 -19.79 6.01 0.94
CA GLU A 419 -19.69 7.42 0.56
C GLU A 419 -18.23 7.84 0.33
N TYR A 420 -17.72 7.56 -0.87
CA TYR A 420 -16.38 7.94 -1.29
C TYR A 420 -16.44 8.92 -2.47
N ALA A 421 -15.29 9.50 -2.77
CA ALA A 421 -15.14 10.30 -3.98
C ALA A 421 -15.47 9.48 -5.23
N THR A 422 -15.91 10.15 -6.29
CA THR A 422 -16.20 9.53 -7.58
C THR A 422 -15.01 8.72 -8.08
N ILE A 423 -15.25 7.45 -8.41
CA ILE A 423 -14.25 6.58 -9.03
C ILE A 423 -14.32 6.74 -10.55
N SER A 424 -13.18 6.57 -11.23
CA SER A 424 -13.09 6.62 -12.69
C SER A 424 -13.59 5.32 -13.31
N ASP A 425 -13.89 5.36 -14.60
CA ASP A 425 -14.18 4.16 -15.38
C ASP A 425 -12.98 3.20 -15.37
N VAL A 426 -13.28 1.92 -15.46
CA VAL A 426 -12.30 0.84 -15.49
C VAL A 426 -12.45 0.03 -16.77
N GLU A 427 -11.33 -0.53 -17.22
CA GLU A 427 -11.28 -1.48 -18.30
C GLU A 427 -11.90 -2.83 -17.92
N ASP A 428 -12.10 -3.72 -18.90
CA ASP A 428 -12.55 -5.08 -18.66
C ASP A 428 -11.65 -5.81 -17.65
N PHE A 429 -12.25 -6.67 -16.84
CA PHE A 429 -11.60 -7.42 -15.77
C PHE A 429 -11.03 -6.57 -14.63
N ARG A 430 -11.53 -5.35 -14.48
CA ARG A 430 -11.16 -4.39 -13.46
C ARG A 430 -12.37 -4.00 -12.62
N GLY A 431 -12.10 -3.40 -11.50
CA GLY A 431 -13.10 -2.85 -10.61
C GLY A 431 -12.45 -1.99 -9.54
N TYR A 432 -13.19 -1.82 -8.45
CA TYR A 432 -12.70 -1.15 -7.25
C TYR A 432 -13.03 -1.98 -6.02
N TYR A 433 -12.20 -1.85 -5.00
CA TYR A 433 -12.46 -2.45 -3.70
C TYR A 433 -12.22 -1.47 -2.57
N VAL A 434 -12.89 -1.74 -1.46
CA VAL A 434 -12.62 -1.16 -0.14
C VAL A 434 -12.46 -2.30 0.86
N SER A 435 -11.57 -2.11 1.83
CA SER A 435 -11.37 -3.10 2.89
C SER A 435 -11.02 -2.39 4.19
N ASP A 436 -11.78 -2.68 5.25
CA ASP A 436 -11.68 -2.04 6.54
C ASP A 436 -10.26 -2.17 7.13
N GLY A 437 -9.70 -1.04 7.52
CA GLY A 437 -8.34 -0.98 8.06
C GLY A 437 -7.20 -1.17 7.05
N LEU A 438 -7.51 -1.48 5.76
CA LEU A 438 -6.54 -1.48 4.66
C LEU A 438 -6.66 -0.25 3.78
N THR A 439 -7.90 0.10 3.40
CA THR A 439 -8.14 1.21 2.48
C THR A 439 -8.95 2.30 3.17
N LYS A 440 -8.67 3.55 2.85
CA LYS A 440 -9.49 4.70 3.25
C LYS A 440 -10.37 5.21 2.12
N GLN A 441 -10.04 4.85 0.90
CA GLN A 441 -10.75 5.16 -0.33
C GLN A 441 -10.77 3.94 -1.23
N PRO A 442 -11.68 3.83 -2.21
CA PRO A 442 -11.69 2.75 -3.18
C PRO A 442 -10.36 2.63 -3.92
N GLN A 443 -9.82 1.41 -3.98
CA GLN A 443 -8.61 1.06 -4.68
C GLN A 443 -8.94 0.24 -5.91
N LYS A 444 -8.14 0.31 -6.97
CA LYS A 444 -8.32 -0.50 -8.18
C LYS A 444 -8.23 -1.99 -7.85
N TYR A 445 -9.17 -2.75 -8.34
CA TYR A 445 -9.26 -4.20 -8.21
C TYR A 445 -9.00 -4.87 -9.55
N TYR A 446 -8.23 -5.94 -9.52
CA TYR A 446 -7.81 -6.72 -10.68
C TYR A 446 -8.34 -8.15 -10.52
N VAL A 447 -9.24 -8.56 -11.44
CA VAL A 447 -9.84 -9.89 -11.41
C VAL A 447 -8.77 -10.96 -11.59
N PRO A 448 -8.69 -11.98 -10.72
CA PRO A 448 -7.73 -13.08 -10.87
C PRO A 448 -7.88 -13.79 -12.21
N ASN A 449 -6.76 -14.08 -12.87
CA ASN A 449 -6.77 -14.80 -14.14
C ASN A 449 -6.50 -16.30 -13.92
N ILE A 450 -7.55 -17.04 -13.57
CA ILE A 450 -7.51 -18.50 -13.41
C ILE A 450 -7.62 -19.26 -14.75
N PHE A 451 -7.91 -18.57 -15.86
CA PHE A 451 -8.05 -19.18 -17.18
C PHE A 451 -6.71 -19.52 -17.81
N LYS A 452 -5.70 -18.70 -17.57
CA LYS A 452 -4.39 -18.82 -18.24
C LYS A 452 -3.74 -20.20 -18.09
N HIS A 453 -4.00 -20.88 -16.98
CA HIS A 453 -3.43 -22.19 -16.66
C HIS A 453 -4.50 -23.28 -16.39
N GLY A 454 -5.72 -23.08 -16.92
CA GLY A 454 -6.80 -24.06 -16.86
C GLY A 454 -7.36 -24.31 -15.46
N LEU A 455 -7.19 -23.38 -14.52
CA LEU A 455 -7.70 -23.52 -13.15
C LEU A 455 -9.21 -23.22 -13.04
N ASN A 456 -9.84 -22.76 -14.10
CA ASN A 456 -11.30 -22.58 -14.18
C ASN A 456 -12.04 -23.86 -14.60
N GLU A 457 -11.33 -24.91 -14.96
CA GLU A 457 -11.92 -26.18 -15.42
C GLU A 457 -12.41 -27.02 -14.24
N ILE A 458 -13.47 -27.83 -14.45
CA ILE A 458 -14.03 -28.72 -13.43
C ILE A 458 -12.97 -29.68 -12.89
N ASP A 459 -12.02 -30.09 -13.73
CA ASP A 459 -10.92 -30.97 -13.33
C ASP A 459 -9.99 -30.34 -12.28
N ALA A 460 -9.79 -29.02 -12.32
CA ALA A 460 -9.04 -28.33 -11.28
C ALA A 460 -9.75 -28.37 -9.94
N PHE A 461 -11.07 -28.24 -9.91
CA PHE A 461 -11.89 -28.39 -8.70
C PHE A 461 -11.88 -29.82 -8.16
N LYS A 462 -11.89 -30.83 -9.04
CA LYS A 462 -11.77 -32.24 -8.61
C LYS A 462 -10.41 -32.49 -7.94
N ARG A 463 -9.32 -32.08 -8.57
CA ARG A 463 -7.97 -32.20 -8.00
C ARG A 463 -7.84 -31.45 -6.65
N ALA A 464 -8.44 -30.28 -6.56
CA ALA A 464 -8.46 -29.51 -5.32
C ALA A 464 -9.26 -30.26 -4.21
N SER A 465 -10.41 -30.86 -4.54
CA SER A 465 -11.20 -31.65 -3.60
C SER A 465 -10.45 -32.90 -3.13
N GLU A 466 -9.79 -33.63 -4.04
CA GLU A 466 -8.97 -34.80 -3.69
C GLU A 466 -7.79 -34.42 -2.77
N ARG A 467 -7.17 -33.26 -3.01
CA ARG A 467 -6.13 -32.72 -2.11
C ARG A 467 -6.69 -32.43 -0.72
N ARG A 468 -7.86 -31.83 -0.62
CA ARG A 468 -8.57 -31.56 0.65
C ARG A 468 -8.87 -32.85 1.41
N GLU A 469 -9.37 -33.87 0.73
CA GLU A 469 -9.67 -35.17 1.33
C GLU A 469 -8.41 -35.88 1.85
N ARG A 470 -7.34 -35.86 1.09
CA ARG A 470 -6.04 -36.41 1.53
C ARG A 470 -5.56 -35.74 2.81
N TYR A 471 -5.67 -34.42 2.88
CA TYR A 471 -5.31 -33.67 4.07
C TYR A 471 -6.21 -34.00 5.27
N ALA A 472 -7.53 -34.18 5.05
CA ALA A 472 -8.46 -34.56 6.10
C ALA A 472 -8.17 -35.95 6.69
N LYS A 473 -7.68 -36.89 5.87
CA LYS A 473 -7.33 -38.28 6.29
C LYS A 473 -6.00 -38.38 7.06
N GLN A 474 -5.12 -37.39 6.95
CA GLN A 474 -3.82 -37.34 7.67
C GLN A 474 -3.95 -36.82 9.11
N LYS A 475 -5.15 -36.43 9.51
CA LYS A 475 -5.50 -35.92 10.84
C LYS A 475 -6.46 -36.85 11.58
#